data_79231166f7542dab927ebcd2fd3b9ff0
#
_entry.id   79231166f7542dab927ebcd2fd3b9ff0
#
_cell.length_a   1.000
_cell.length_b   1.000
_cell.length_c   1.000
_cell.angle_alpha   90.00
_cell.angle_beta   90.00
_cell.angle_gamma   90.00
#
_symmetry.space_group_name_H-M   'P 1'
#
loop_
_entity.id
_entity.type
_entity.pdbx_description
1 polymer ?
#
loop_
_entity_poly.entity_id
_entity_poly.type
_entity_poly.pdbx_seq_one_letter_code
_entity_poly.pdbx_strand_id
1 'polypeptide(L)' 'MIGAQFEIRIDGTPRTYRDRKDYAMEAARLLKSKNPHSMVEVKDLKSGDVTAVAHRTA' A
#
# COMPACT_ATOMS: atom_id res chain seq x y z
N MET A 1 14.63 -3.34 -15.63
CA MET A 1 13.97 -3.35 -15.23
C MET A 1 13.32 -3.05 -14.41
N ILE A 2 12.76 -2.80 -14.05
CA ILE A 2 12.33 -2.71 -13.25
C ILE A 2 11.18 -2.53 -12.97
N GLY A 3 10.45 -2.93 -12.71
CA GLY A 3 9.09 -2.86 -12.42
C GLY A 3 8.84 -2.35 -11.05
N ALA A 4 7.58 -2.30 -10.70
CA ALA A 4 7.18 -1.88 -9.39
C ALA A 4 7.65 -2.87 -8.35
N GLN A 5 8.14 -2.37 -7.22
CA GLN A 5 8.61 -3.19 -6.12
C GLN A 5 7.61 -3.24 -4.97
N PHE A 6 6.62 -2.38 -4.99
CA PHE A 6 5.65 -2.28 -3.88
C PHE A 6 4.24 -2.43 -4.42
N GLU A 7 3.52 -3.34 -3.80
CA GLU A 7 2.14 -3.63 -4.15
C GLU A 7 1.24 -3.06 -3.06
N ILE A 8 0.29 -2.24 -3.46
CA ILE A 8 -0.70 -1.70 -2.52
C ILE A 8 -1.96 -2.55 -2.64
N ARG A 9 -2.39 -3.13 -1.52
CA ARG A 9 -3.51 -4.06 -1.47
C ARG A 9 -4.63 -3.49 -0.63
N ILE A 10 -5.85 -3.74 -1.07
CA ILE A 10 -7.04 -3.40 -0.31
C ILE A 10 -7.80 -4.69 -0.07
N ASP A 11 -8.01 -5.04 1.19
CA ASP A 11 -8.71 -6.25 1.61
C ASP A 11 -8.12 -7.50 0.94
N GLY A 12 -6.79 -7.53 0.84
CA GLY A 12 -6.09 -8.66 0.28
C GLY A 12 -6.01 -8.68 -1.24
N THR A 13 -6.61 -7.71 -1.91
CA THR A 13 -6.62 -7.63 -3.36
C THR A 13 -5.64 -6.58 -3.85
N PRO A 14 -4.71 -6.93 -4.74
CA PRO A 14 -3.78 -5.94 -5.29
C PRO A 14 -4.56 -4.86 -6.01
N ARG A 15 -4.22 -3.61 -5.73
CA ARG A 15 -4.92 -2.48 -6.31
C ARG A 15 -4.04 -1.67 -7.23
N THR A 16 -2.83 -1.40 -6.79
CA THR A 16 -1.91 -0.59 -7.56
C THR A 16 -0.48 -0.92 -7.14
N TYR A 17 0.48 -0.44 -7.91
CA TYR A 17 1.89 -0.71 -7.69
C TYR A 17 2.69 0.58 -7.76
N ARG A 18 3.80 0.62 -7.04
CA ARG A 18 4.74 1.73 -7.08
C ARG A 18 6.15 1.18 -7.05
N ASP A 19 7.08 1.91 -7.63
CA ASP A 19 8.47 1.48 -7.67
C ASP A 19 9.29 2.02 -6.49
N ARG A 20 8.70 2.90 -5.68
CA ARG A 20 9.38 3.47 -4.52
C ARG A 20 8.49 3.38 -3.29
N LYS A 21 9.15 3.16 -2.14
CA LYS A 21 8.42 2.96 -0.91
C LYS A 21 7.65 4.21 -0.47
N ASP A 22 8.26 5.38 -0.60
CA ASP A 22 7.61 6.62 -0.19
C ASP A 22 6.36 6.88 -1.02
N TYR A 23 6.43 6.65 -2.32
CA TYR A 23 5.26 6.79 -3.17
C TYR A 23 4.20 5.73 -2.85
N ALA A 24 4.65 4.52 -2.54
CA ALA A 24 3.72 3.45 -2.19
C ALA A 24 2.98 3.78 -0.90
N MET A 25 3.69 4.27 0.10
CA MET A 25 3.06 4.63 1.37
C MET A 25 2.09 5.79 1.20
N GLU A 26 2.44 6.75 0.37
CA GLU A 26 1.57 7.88 0.10
C GLU A 26 0.29 7.43 -0.60
N ALA A 27 0.43 6.59 -1.61
CA ALA A 27 -0.71 6.04 -2.33
C ALA A 27 -1.61 5.22 -1.39
N ALA A 28 -0.98 4.43 -0.51
CA ALA A 28 -1.73 3.62 0.43
C ALA A 28 -2.50 4.47 1.43
N ARG A 29 -1.90 5.55 1.91
CA ARG A 29 -2.59 6.47 2.82
C ARG A 29 -3.80 7.11 2.15
N LEU A 30 -3.63 7.49 0.89
CA LEU A 30 -4.73 8.08 0.14
C LEU A 30 -5.87 7.08 -0.04
N LEU A 31 -5.53 5.85 -0.37
CA LEU A 31 -6.55 4.79 -0.51
C LEU A 31 -7.22 4.51 0.82
N LYS A 32 -6.47 4.49 1.92
CA LYS A 32 -7.03 4.27 3.25
C LYS A 32 -7.98 5.39 3.62
N SER A 33 -7.63 6.61 3.27
CA SER A 33 -8.48 7.78 3.51
C SER A 33 -9.83 7.65 2.80
N LYS A 34 -9.83 7.08 1.60
CA LYS A 34 -11.05 6.90 0.82
C LYS A 34 -11.81 5.64 1.22
N ASN A 35 -11.14 4.71 1.85
CA ASN A 35 -11.71 3.42 2.24
C ASN A 35 -11.37 3.12 3.69
N PRO A 36 -11.85 3.93 4.63
CA PRO A 36 -11.39 3.85 6.02
C PRO A 36 -11.73 2.53 6.71
N HIS A 37 -12.71 1.81 6.22
CA HIS A 37 -13.10 0.52 6.81
C HIS A 37 -12.42 -0.66 6.17
N SER A 38 -11.66 -0.43 5.12
CA SER A 38 -10.95 -1.49 4.43
C SER A 38 -9.54 -1.63 4.99
N MET A 39 -8.97 -2.83 4.86
CA MET A 39 -7.60 -3.06 5.25
C MET A 39 -6.70 -2.71 4.07
N VAL A 40 -5.82 -1.74 4.27
CA VAL A 40 -4.89 -1.31 3.24
C VAL A 40 -3.48 -1.68 3.67
N GLU A 41 -2.75 -2.34 2.79
CA GLU A 41 -1.42 -2.83 3.07
C GLU A 41 -0.48 -2.50 1.92
N VAL A 42 0.80 -2.35 2.24
CA VAL A 42 1.85 -2.20 1.25
C VAL A 42 2.77 -3.40 1.40
N LYS A 43 2.94 -4.14 0.33
CA LYS A 43 3.82 -5.30 0.32
C LYS A 43 5.07 -4.99 -0.48
N ASP A 44 6.22 -5.23 0.13
CA ASP A 44 7.50 -5.14 -0.56
C ASP A 44 7.69 -6.47 -1.30
N LEU A 45 7.59 -6.42 -2.61
CA LEU A 45 7.66 -7.64 -3.42
C LEU A 45 9.05 -8.25 -3.43
N LYS A 46 10.06 -7.47 -3.10
CA LYS A 46 11.42 -7.95 -3.07
C LYS A 46 11.72 -8.72 -1.79
N SER A 47 11.30 -8.20 -0.66
CA SER A 47 11.57 -8.82 0.64
C SER A 47 10.41 -9.65 1.15
N GLY A 48 9.20 -9.39 0.66
CA GLY A 48 7.99 -10.04 1.16
C GLY A 48 7.39 -9.37 2.37
N ASP A 49 7.98 -8.28 2.84
CA ASP A 49 7.46 -7.58 4.01
C ASP A 49 6.14 -6.89 3.69
N VAL A 50 5.23 -6.96 4.65
CA VAL A 50 3.92 -6.33 4.51
C VAL A 50 3.77 -5.30 5.62
N THR A 51 3.38 -4.09 5.25
CA THR A 51 3.13 -3.02 6.19
C THR A 51 1.67 -2.61 6.11
N ALA A 52 0.96 -2.70 7.23
CA ALA A 52 -0.42 -2.27 7.29
C ALA A 52 -0.47 -0.76 7.46
N VAL A 53 -1.42 -0.14 6.76
CA VAL A 53 -1.62 1.31 6.82
C VAL A 53 -2.84 1.60 7.67
N ALA A 54 -2.64 2.33 8.75
CA ALA A 54 -3.74 2.69 9.64
C ALA A 54 -4.33 4.02 9.22
N HIS A 55 -5.65 4.11 9.33
CA HIS A 55 -6.31 5.39 9.13
C HIS A 55 -6.10 6.23 10.39
N ARG A 56 -5.54 7.39 10.20
CA ARG A 56 -5.27 8.26 11.33
C ARG A 56 -6.34 9.33 11.41
N THR A 57 -7.10 9.28 12.45
CA THR A 57 -8.06 10.34 12.74
C THR A 57 -7.39 11.31 13.71
N ALA A 58 -7.40 12.53 13.32
CA ALA A 58 -6.79 13.56 14.14
C ALA A 58 -7.66 13.87 15.35
#